data_caa714d6dae1bad0f2f75e49c12de759
#
_entry.id   caa714d6dae1bad0f2f75e49c12de759
#
_cell.length_a   1.000
_cell.length_b   1.000
_cell.length_c   1.000
_cell.angle_alpha   90.00
_cell.angle_beta   90.00
_cell.angle_gamma   90.00
#
_symmetry.space_group_name_H-M   'P 1'
#
loop_
_entity.id
_entity.type
_entity.pdbx_description
1 polymer ?
#
loop_
_entity_poly.entity_id
_entity_poly.type
_entity_poly.pdbx_seq_one_letter_code
_entity_poly.pdbx_strand_id
1 'polypeptide(L)'
;MRDTNTMPRFAEIERALSDVPAARGYLVVETERGERSYLLGPRTQTDSSPAMLDWRNAPLAEAFFRAAPGEPYEFETSGRVTEGRVRERWLLQGRGTLEALIGDDATVYRDREEPRVRPAPRSGPVPDRSALVVLDPEQQSAVDLGADTSLVVDGEAGVGKTLVALYRVASLARRAAEKSRRFRALVLVPTEGLRRLVRLLADRLEIPRLEIAVLDEWLVERAHLAFPGLPKRLSEGASAQVIALKRHPGVRAVLDDFVGWKPPRKDELDNKLPRTRQRLLYLWGDRDRLQRVIDASEGVLTTRAIAAAQAHTRIQFETTTEKANRHVDADRLVALDGKRLDSGTPMEDAHTFDAEDVPVLFELVRRGALPVADKLAFYDHIVVDEAQLRAPMELAAIGDALSPDGTITLAGDHRQATDETAYFAGWAAARTEVRARRWHEITLAVTYRSVPAIAAFANAWIVPAEPPEDPAVWASRCEDGLVQAAQICWHLDALQNRDPWRQIAVIARTPEHARRLHAELARGLDPVLVLDGDFRFEPGIIVTTAAAVSGLEFDAVVIPDLSPAFYPSGSAELGRALYVATTRARDWLWLLTPEQWSPLVRP
;
A
#
# COMPACT_ATOMS: atom_id res chain seq x y z
N MET A 1 -0.73 -13.89 43.32
CA MET A 1 0.02 -13.57 44.54
C MET A 1 1.41 -13.08 44.16
N ARG A 2 1.55 -11.84 43.61
CA ARG A 2 2.80 -11.11 43.38
C ARG A 2 2.58 -9.60 43.44
N ASP A 3 1.63 -9.12 44.30
CA ASP A 3 1.18 -7.72 44.31
C ASP A 3 1.92 -6.79 45.25
N THR A 4 2.90 -7.28 46.00
CA THR A 4 3.57 -6.49 47.07
C THR A 4 4.76 -5.65 46.62
N ASN A 5 5.30 -5.88 45.39
CA ASN A 5 6.50 -5.18 44.92
C ASN A 5 6.22 -4.02 43.94
N THR A 6 5.03 -3.94 43.37
CA THR A 6 4.68 -2.98 42.30
C THR A 6 4.29 -1.61 42.82
N MET A 7 3.73 -1.54 44.03
CA MET A 7 3.31 -0.28 44.68
C MET A 7 4.48 0.63 45.08
N PRO A 8 5.58 0.11 45.66
CA PRO A 8 6.78 0.94 45.98
C PRO A 8 7.41 1.56 44.73
N ARG A 9 7.38 0.85 43.57
CA ARG A 9 7.92 1.34 42.30
C ARG A 9 7.17 2.56 41.76
N PHE A 10 5.85 2.62 41.90
CA PHE A 10 5.08 3.76 41.42
C PHE A 10 5.54 5.07 42.09
N ALA A 11 5.72 5.08 43.41
CA ALA A 11 6.18 6.26 44.14
C ALA A 11 7.66 6.61 43.87
N GLU A 12 8.50 5.61 43.58
CA GLU A 12 9.89 5.81 43.19
C GLU A 12 10.01 6.48 41.85
N ILE A 13 9.28 5.95 40.85
CA ILE A 13 9.26 6.47 39.49
C ILE A 13 8.61 7.86 39.44
N GLU A 14 7.57 8.10 40.22
CA GLU A 14 6.94 9.42 40.31
C GLU A 14 7.90 10.49 40.79
N ARG A 15 8.71 10.18 41.80
CA ARG A 15 9.78 11.09 42.29
C ARG A 15 10.81 11.35 41.19
N ALA A 16 11.27 10.31 40.50
CA ALA A 16 12.24 10.46 39.41
C ALA A 16 11.68 11.30 38.23
N LEU A 17 10.40 11.21 37.94
CA LEU A 17 9.73 12.02 36.91
C LEU A 17 9.65 13.51 37.28
N SER A 18 9.63 13.86 38.56
CA SER A 18 9.66 15.27 39.00
C SER A 18 10.93 15.97 38.54
N ASP A 19 12.06 15.25 38.49
CA ASP A 19 13.35 15.76 38.03
C ASP A 19 13.52 15.67 36.50
N VAL A 20 12.84 14.70 35.87
CA VAL A 20 12.98 14.41 34.45
C VAL A 20 11.60 14.16 33.79
N PRO A 21 10.78 15.20 33.64
CA PRO A 21 9.38 15.05 33.17
C PRO A 21 9.24 14.57 31.72
N ALA A 22 10.34 14.57 30.96
CA ALA A 22 10.37 14.10 29.58
C ALA A 22 10.60 12.57 29.46
N ALA A 23 10.85 11.85 30.56
CA ALA A 23 11.00 10.40 30.52
C ALA A 23 9.68 9.71 30.24
N ARG A 24 9.75 8.63 29.45
CA ARG A 24 8.61 7.81 29.01
C ARG A 24 8.81 6.32 29.22
N GLY A 25 10.01 5.89 29.56
CA GLY A 25 10.34 4.51 29.92
C GLY A 25 11.15 4.44 31.20
N TYR A 26 11.02 3.33 31.92
CA TYR A 26 11.80 2.99 33.08
C TYR A 26 12.30 1.56 32.93
N LEU A 27 13.62 1.36 33.05
CA LEU A 27 14.29 0.09 32.84
C LEU A 27 15.14 -0.23 34.06
N VAL A 28 14.97 -1.41 34.64
CA VAL A 28 15.79 -1.96 35.68
C VAL A 28 16.59 -3.14 35.16
N VAL A 29 17.89 -3.09 35.28
CA VAL A 29 18.80 -4.16 34.85
C VAL A 29 19.67 -4.62 35.99
N GLU A 30 19.97 -5.91 36.00
CA GLU A 30 20.98 -6.51 36.89
C GLU A 30 22.25 -6.75 36.08
N THR A 31 23.36 -6.29 36.63
CA THR A 31 24.70 -6.48 36.08
C THR A 31 25.58 -7.13 37.15
N GLU A 32 26.79 -7.55 36.82
CA GLU A 32 27.77 -8.03 37.81
C GLU A 32 28.01 -7.07 38.98
N ARG A 33 27.74 -5.76 38.78
CA ARG A 33 27.90 -4.70 39.79
C ARG A 33 26.65 -4.39 40.59
N GLY A 34 25.60 -5.21 40.41
CA GLY A 34 24.30 -5.05 41.05
C GLY A 34 23.24 -4.41 40.16
N GLU A 35 22.10 -4.12 40.77
CA GLU A 35 20.92 -3.56 40.08
C GLU A 35 21.12 -2.08 39.75
N ARG A 36 20.70 -1.66 38.57
CA ARG A 36 20.72 -0.28 38.07
C ARG A 36 19.42 0.08 37.40
N SER A 37 18.97 1.28 37.64
CA SER A 37 17.76 1.83 37.03
C SER A 37 18.11 2.95 36.06
N TYR A 38 17.34 3.01 34.94
CA TYR A 38 17.47 4.02 33.91
C TYR A 38 16.10 4.55 33.51
N LEU A 39 16.05 5.83 33.22
CA LEU A 39 14.93 6.43 32.51
C LEU A 39 15.18 6.44 31.01
N LEU A 40 14.15 6.33 30.19
CA LEU A 40 14.21 6.45 28.73
C LEU A 40 13.44 7.68 28.31
N GLY A 41 14.06 8.52 27.49
CA GLY A 41 13.48 9.78 27.05
C GLY A 41 14.10 10.27 25.74
N PRO A 42 13.75 11.49 25.29
CA PRO A 42 14.17 12.01 23.99
C PRO A 42 15.64 12.41 23.89
N ARG A 43 16.39 12.39 24.99
CA ARG A 43 17.82 12.74 25.06
C ARG A 43 18.51 12.02 26.22
N THR A 44 19.83 11.89 26.14
CA THR A 44 20.63 11.38 27.27
C THR A 44 20.91 12.50 28.25
N GLN A 45 20.68 12.22 29.56
CA GLN A 45 20.96 13.12 30.68
C GLN A 45 21.53 12.27 31.84
N THR A 46 22.78 12.50 32.16
CA THR A 46 23.53 11.69 33.13
C THR A 46 23.62 12.31 34.54
N ASP A 47 23.17 13.53 34.67
CA ASP A 47 23.13 14.29 35.95
C ASP A 47 21.88 14.01 36.78
N SER A 48 20.90 13.24 36.22
CA SER A 48 19.73 12.75 36.94
C SER A 48 19.97 11.39 37.60
N SER A 49 19.21 11.09 38.64
CA SER A 49 19.21 9.79 39.30
C SER A 49 17.79 9.26 39.47
N PRO A 50 17.38 8.24 38.68
CA PRO A 50 18.14 7.49 37.64
C PRO A 50 18.55 8.34 36.43
N ALA A 51 19.66 7.97 35.77
CA ALA A 51 20.07 8.62 34.53
C ALA A 51 19.06 8.39 33.40
N MET A 52 18.80 9.43 32.59
CA MET A 52 17.95 9.30 31.39
C MET A 52 18.80 8.97 30.17
N LEU A 53 18.40 7.98 29.42
CA LEU A 53 19.00 7.53 28.16
C LEU A 53 18.12 7.95 26.97
N ASP A 54 18.76 8.40 25.91
CA ASP A 54 18.06 8.61 24.62
C ASP A 54 17.60 7.26 24.07
N TRP A 55 16.29 7.07 24.04
CA TRP A 55 15.68 5.81 23.63
C TRP A 55 15.99 5.43 22.17
N ARG A 56 16.38 6.41 21.32
CA ARG A 56 16.70 6.18 19.91
C ARG A 56 18.13 5.75 19.68
N ASN A 57 19.07 6.25 20.50
CA ASN A 57 20.49 6.15 20.22
C ASN A 57 21.29 5.38 21.28
N ALA A 58 20.76 5.22 22.51
CA ALA A 58 21.46 4.48 23.54
C ALA A 58 21.39 2.96 23.30
N PRO A 59 22.53 2.23 23.24
CA PRO A 59 22.51 0.78 23.05
C PRO A 59 21.69 0.03 24.10
N LEU A 60 21.75 0.45 25.37
CA LEU A 60 20.97 -0.15 26.46
C LEU A 60 19.44 0.03 26.26
N ALA A 61 19.00 1.03 25.49
CA ALA A 61 17.58 1.16 25.15
C ALA A 61 17.07 -0.02 24.30
N GLU A 62 17.92 -0.71 23.56
CA GLU A 62 17.55 -1.91 22.82
C GLU A 62 17.11 -3.05 23.76
N ALA A 63 17.77 -3.19 24.93
CA ALA A 63 17.35 -4.15 25.95
C ALA A 63 15.92 -3.87 26.47
N PHE A 64 15.51 -2.61 26.57
CA PHE A 64 14.14 -2.25 26.93
C PHE A 64 13.10 -2.73 25.90
N PHE A 65 13.44 -2.73 24.61
CA PHE A 65 12.53 -3.17 23.56
C PHE A 65 12.55 -4.69 23.38
N ARG A 66 13.73 -5.33 23.37
CA ARG A 66 13.91 -6.72 22.95
C ARG A 66 13.85 -7.73 24.10
N ALA A 67 14.33 -7.39 25.29
CA ALA A 67 14.43 -8.35 26.38
C ALA A 67 13.27 -8.23 27.38
N ALA A 68 12.54 -9.34 27.61
CA ALA A 68 11.52 -9.41 28.65
C ALA A 68 12.13 -9.48 30.06
N PRO A 69 11.35 -9.19 31.12
CA PRO A 69 11.82 -9.36 32.48
C PRO A 69 12.30 -10.80 32.75
N GLY A 70 13.56 -10.91 33.21
CA GLY A 70 14.25 -12.18 33.43
C GLY A 70 15.19 -12.60 32.29
N GLU A 71 15.13 -11.99 31.12
CA GLU A 71 15.98 -12.33 29.97
C GLU A 71 17.34 -11.60 30.02
N PRO A 72 18.40 -12.25 29.47
CA PRO A 72 19.71 -11.65 29.35
C PRO A 72 19.73 -10.64 28.17
N TYR A 73 20.62 -9.67 28.25
CA TYR A 73 20.98 -8.78 27.15
C TYR A 73 22.50 -8.67 27.02
N GLU A 74 22.94 -8.46 25.79
CA GLU A 74 24.36 -8.21 25.46
C GLU A 74 24.41 -7.19 24.32
N PHE A 75 25.30 -6.20 24.44
CA PHE A 75 25.61 -5.29 23.34
C PHE A 75 27.08 -4.85 23.40
N GLU A 76 27.64 -4.57 22.24
CA GLU A 76 29.01 -4.08 22.10
C GLU A 76 29.01 -2.58 21.75
N THR A 77 29.78 -1.81 22.50
CA THR A 77 29.98 -0.38 22.22
C THR A 77 31.45 -0.07 22.27
N SER A 78 32.01 0.42 21.18
CA SER A 78 33.42 0.81 21.07
C SER A 78 34.41 -0.29 21.54
N GLY A 79 34.13 -1.55 21.20
CA GLY A 79 34.94 -2.71 21.55
C GLY A 79 34.79 -3.16 23.03
N ARG A 80 33.78 -2.66 23.72
CA ARG A 80 33.45 -3.07 25.09
C ARG A 80 32.10 -3.76 25.12
N VAL A 81 32.09 -5.01 25.53
CA VAL A 81 30.87 -5.79 25.75
C VAL A 81 30.22 -5.39 27.07
N THR A 82 28.95 -5.12 27.05
CA THR A 82 28.10 -4.88 28.21
C THR A 82 27.00 -5.91 28.22
N GLU A 83 26.93 -6.69 29.27
CA GLU A 83 25.96 -7.76 29.44
C GLU A 83 25.24 -7.61 30.80
N GLY A 84 24.08 -8.20 30.89
CA GLY A 84 23.24 -8.20 32.08
C GLY A 84 21.93 -8.90 31.87
N ARG A 85 20.99 -8.69 32.78
CA ARG A 85 19.64 -9.25 32.72
C ARG A 85 18.64 -8.16 33.00
N VAL A 86 17.57 -8.07 32.16
CA VAL A 86 16.43 -7.17 32.41
C VAL A 86 15.66 -7.69 33.64
N ARG A 87 15.45 -6.82 34.63
CA ARG A 87 14.63 -7.13 35.80
C ARG A 87 13.22 -6.63 35.68
N GLU A 88 13.07 -5.37 35.27
CA GLU A 88 11.78 -4.72 35.06
C GLU A 88 11.87 -3.74 33.91
N ARG A 89 10.76 -3.60 33.17
CA ARG A 89 10.59 -2.55 32.18
C ARG A 89 9.16 -2.00 32.25
N TRP A 90 9.05 -0.69 32.24
CA TRP A 90 7.77 0.00 32.37
C TRP A 90 7.68 1.16 31.41
N LEU A 91 6.58 1.29 30.70
CA LEU A 91 6.19 2.52 30.01
C LEU A 91 5.52 3.45 31.02
N LEU A 92 5.87 4.73 30.93
CA LEU A 92 5.41 5.78 31.81
C LEU A 92 4.35 6.60 31.09
N GLN A 93 3.15 6.68 31.62
CA GLN A 93 2.07 7.47 31.09
C GLN A 93 1.73 8.62 32.05
N GLY A 94 1.63 9.87 31.52
CA GLY A 94 1.29 11.08 32.24
C GLY A 94 2.15 12.29 31.83
N ARG A 95 1.57 13.48 31.88
CA ARG A 95 2.26 14.75 31.57
C ARG A 95 2.56 15.51 32.86
N GLY A 96 3.76 15.34 33.37
CA GLY A 96 4.21 15.98 34.61
C GLY A 96 3.77 15.28 35.90
N THR A 97 2.73 14.49 35.85
CA THR A 97 2.26 13.58 36.92
C THR A 97 2.13 12.18 36.33
N LEU A 98 2.59 11.16 37.04
CA LEU A 98 2.48 9.78 36.63
C LEU A 98 1.02 9.31 36.75
N GLU A 99 0.39 8.97 35.62
CA GLU A 99 -0.99 8.48 35.56
C GLU A 99 -1.03 6.95 35.54
N ALA A 100 -0.11 6.31 34.78
CA ALA A 100 -0.01 4.86 34.71
C ALA A 100 1.42 4.37 34.43
N LEU A 101 1.69 3.14 34.86
CA LEU A 101 2.83 2.31 34.49
C LEU A 101 2.34 1.11 33.70
N ILE A 102 2.81 0.93 32.50
CA ILE A 102 2.45 -0.19 31.64
C ILE A 102 3.62 -1.14 31.56
N GLY A 103 3.48 -2.34 32.09
CA GLY A 103 4.47 -3.41 32.05
C GLY A 103 4.00 -4.59 31.19
N ASP A 104 4.83 -5.65 31.11
CA ASP A 104 4.55 -6.84 30.31
C ASP A 104 3.31 -7.61 30.81
N ASP A 105 3.14 -7.73 32.12
CA ASP A 105 2.10 -8.56 32.75
C ASP A 105 0.97 -7.75 33.39
N ALA A 106 1.17 -6.47 33.66
CA ALA A 106 0.22 -5.65 34.38
C ALA A 106 0.33 -4.15 34.06
N THR A 107 -0.76 -3.45 34.22
CA THR A 107 -0.80 -1.99 34.22
C THR A 107 -1.14 -1.52 35.62
N VAL A 108 -0.33 -0.59 36.15
CA VAL A 108 -0.60 0.13 37.40
C VAL A 108 -1.10 1.51 37.03
N TYR A 109 -2.27 1.92 37.45
CA TYR A 109 -2.84 3.22 37.15
C TYR A 109 -3.31 3.94 38.41
N ARG A 110 -3.32 5.26 38.37
CA ARG A 110 -3.79 6.10 39.47
C ARG A 110 -5.33 6.18 39.44
N ASP A 111 -5.98 5.66 40.49
CA ASP A 111 -7.42 5.82 40.69
C ASP A 111 -7.65 6.79 41.86
N ARG A 112 -8.03 8.02 41.55
CA ARG A 112 -8.11 9.16 42.47
C ARG A 112 -6.79 9.52 43.11
N GLU A 113 -6.45 9.01 44.29
CA GLU A 113 -5.18 9.28 44.99
C GLU A 113 -4.35 7.99 45.19
N GLU A 114 -4.89 6.81 44.88
CA GLU A 114 -4.22 5.53 45.12
C GLU A 114 -3.91 4.80 43.83
N PRO A 115 -2.70 4.19 43.65
CA PRO A 115 -2.39 3.36 42.52
C PRO A 115 -3.12 2.00 42.58
N ARG A 116 -3.71 1.56 41.45
CA ARG A 116 -4.37 0.25 41.29
C ARG A 116 -3.74 -0.57 40.19
N VAL A 117 -3.75 -1.88 40.32
CA VAL A 117 -3.18 -2.84 39.36
C VAL A 117 -4.28 -3.46 38.50
N ARG A 118 -4.09 -3.46 37.18
CA ARG A 118 -4.94 -4.16 36.22
C ARG A 118 -4.08 -5.18 35.45
N PRO A 119 -4.51 -6.45 35.34
CA PRO A 119 -3.79 -7.43 34.52
C PRO A 119 -3.76 -7.01 33.03
N ALA A 120 -2.72 -7.43 32.29
CA ALA A 120 -2.67 -7.24 30.85
C ALA A 120 -3.82 -7.99 30.15
N PRO A 121 -4.42 -7.44 29.07
CA PRO A 121 -5.52 -8.09 28.37
C PRO A 121 -5.06 -9.43 27.75
N ARG A 122 -5.87 -10.48 27.93
CA ARG A 122 -5.64 -11.79 27.29
C ARG A 122 -6.30 -11.78 25.91
N SER A 123 -5.53 -12.15 24.88
CA SER A 123 -6.08 -12.29 23.52
C SER A 123 -6.88 -13.59 23.34
N GLY A 124 -7.94 -13.53 22.52
CA GLY A 124 -8.87 -14.63 22.26
C GLY A 124 -8.34 -15.76 21.35
N PRO A 125 -9.10 -16.86 21.14
CA PRO A 125 -8.67 -17.99 20.33
C PRO A 125 -8.62 -17.67 18.83
N VAL A 126 -7.68 -18.30 18.12
CA VAL A 126 -7.44 -18.12 16.68
C VAL A 126 -8.37 -19.06 15.88
N PRO A 127 -9.09 -18.56 14.84
CA PRO A 127 -9.88 -19.42 13.96
C PRO A 127 -9.01 -20.37 13.10
N ASP A 128 -9.52 -21.55 12.81
CA ASP A 128 -8.87 -22.57 11.97
C ASP A 128 -8.76 -22.09 10.51
N ARG A 129 -7.54 -22.20 9.94
CA ARG A 129 -7.19 -21.74 8.58
C ARG A 129 -7.43 -22.79 7.47
N SER A 130 -7.91 -23.97 7.78
CA SER A 130 -7.94 -25.12 6.86
C SER A 130 -9.22 -25.27 6.02
N ALA A 131 -10.24 -24.43 6.22
CA ALA A 131 -11.51 -24.55 5.51
C ALA A 131 -11.39 -24.16 4.03
N LEU A 132 -11.61 -25.12 3.12
CA LEU A 132 -11.92 -24.88 1.72
C LEU A 132 -13.13 -23.93 1.65
N VAL A 133 -12.97 -22.77 1.01
CA VAL A 133 -14.05 -21.79 0.84
C VAL A 133 -15.10 -22.38 -0.08
N VAL A 134 -16.22 -22.79 0.48
CA VAL A 134 -17.43 -23.14 -0.28
C VAL A 134 -18.05 -21.81 -0.73
N LEU A 135 -18.29 -21.68 -2.03
CA LEU A 135 -18.96 -20.50 -2.57
C LEU A 135 -20.41 -20.44 -2.05
N ASP A 136 -20.86 -19.25 -1.67
CA ASP A 136 -22.26 -19.05 -1.35
C ASP A 136 -23.14 -19.04 -2.63
N PRO A 137 -24.48 -19.10 -2.51
CA PRO A 137 -25.36 -19.15 -3.66
C PRO A 137 -25.22 -17.98 -4.64
N GLU A 138 -24.91 -16.76 -4.15
CA GLU A 138 -24.70 -15.58 -4.99
C GLU A 138 -23.38 -15.68 -5.74
N GLN A 139 -22.31 -16.03 -5.03
CA GLN A 139 -20.99 -16.30 -5.62
C GLN A 139 -21.07 -17.42 -6.66
N GLN A 140 -21.77 -18.52 -6.34
CA GLN A 140 -21.94 -19.65 -7.26
C GLN A 140 -22.74 -19.25 -8.51
N SER A 141 -23.79 -18.44 -8.36
CA SER A 141 -24.57 -17.95 -9.50
C SER A 141 -23.72 -17.12 -10.46
N ALA A 142 -22.83 -16.27 -9.95
CA ALA A 142 -21.88 -15.50 -10.74
C ALA A 142 -20.89 -16.38 -11.52
N VAL A 143 -20.40 -17.47 -10.89
CA VAL A 143 -19.50 -18.45 -11.53
C VAL A 143 -20.22 -19.22 -12.64
N ASP A 144 -21.50 -19.53 -12.47
CA ASP A 144 -22.29 -20.36 -13.37
C ASP A 144 -22.87 -19.62 -14.57
N LEU A 145 -22.74 -18.30 -14.65
CA LEU A 145 -23.17 -17.50 -15.80
C LEU A 145 -22.64 -18.06 -17.13
N GLY A 146 -23.38 -17.81 -18.20
CA GLY A 146 -23.03 -18.24 -19.57
C GLY A 146 -21.61 -17.79 -19.98
N ALA A 147 -20.99 -18.58 -20.86
CA ALA A 147 -19.65 -18.28 -21.37
C ALA A 147 -19.60 -17.03 -22.26
N ASP A 148 -20.74 -16.55 -22.69
CA ASP A 148 -20.94 -15.37 -23.54
C ASP A 148 -21.32 -14.11 -22.75
N THR A 149 -21.27 -14.18 -21.41
CA THR A 149 -21.68 -13.10 -20.52
C THR A 149 -20.47 -12.50 -19.81
N SER A 150 -20.28 -11.19 -19.95
CA SER A 150 -19.31 -10.42 -19.18
C SER A 150 -19.89 -10.08 -17.80
N LEU A 151 -19.05 -9.93 -16.80
CA LEU A 151 -19.47 -9.82 -15.41
C LEU A 151 -18.82 -8.61 -14.72
N VAL A 152 -19.62 -7.89 -13.94
CA VAL A 152 -19.12 -7.00 -12.87
C VAL A 152 -19.37 -7.67 -11.54
N VAL A 153 -18.32 -7.80 -10.73
CA VAL A 153 -18.39 -8.27 -9.35
C VAL A 153 -18.05 -7.10 -8.44
N ASP A 154 -19.08 -6.44 -7.95
CA ASP A 154 -18.94 -5.35 -6.97
C ASP A 154 -19.10 -5.88 -5.54
N GLY A 155 -18.49 -5.23 -4.59
CA GLY A 155 -18.67 -5.57 -3.17
C GLY A 155 -17.53 -5.07 -2.31
N GLU A 156 -17.75 -5.07 -1.01
CA GLU A 156 -16.78 -4.63 -0.02
C GLU A 156 -15.49 -5.49 -0.01
N ALA A 157 -14.47 -5.03 0.72
CA ALA A 157 -13.30 -5.86 0.99
C ALA A 157 -13.71 -7.17 1.69
N GLY A 158 -13.03 -8.28 1.35
CA GLY A 158 -13.25 -9.56 2.04
C GLY A 158 -14.46 -10.39 1.59
N VAL A 159 -15.30 -9.90 0.66
CA VAL A 159 -16.46 -10.67 0.15
C VAL A 159 -16.10 -11.76 -0.88
N GLY A 160 -14.81 -11.90 -1.24
CA GLY A 160 -14.35 -12.96 -2.15
C GLY A 160 -14.42 -12.63 -3.64
N LYS A 161 -14.41 -11.36 -4.05
CA LYS A 161 -14.46 -10.92 -5.47
C LYS A 161 -13.42 -11.63 -6.36
N THR A 162 -12.15 -11.56 -5.97
CA THR A 162 -11.03 -12.21 -6.68
C THR A 162 -11.23 -13.72 -6.78
N LEU A 163 -11.74 -14.34 -5.72
CA LEU A 163 -12.04 -15.76 -5.69
C LEU A 163 -13.14 -16.13 -6.70
N VAL A 164 -14.26 -15.39 -6.70
CA VAL A 164 -15.35 -15.58 -7.67
C VAL A 164 -14.83 -15.43 -9.10
N ALA A 165 -14.00 -14.43 -9.37
CA ALA A 165 -13.40 -14.22 -10.69
C ALA A 165 -12.54 -15.42 -11.12
N LEU A 166 -11.70 -15.98 -10.22
CA LEU A 166 -10.87 -17.15 -10.51
C LEU A 166 -11.71 -18.44 -10.72
N TYR A 167 -12.72 -18.68 -9.87
CA TYR A 167 -13.63 -19.82 -10.06
C TYR A 167 -14.39 -19.72 -11.39
N ARG A 168 -14.75 -18.50 -11.79
CA ARG A 168 -15.34 -18.28 -13.10
C ARG A 168 -14.39 -18.63 -14.24
N VAL A 169 -13.11 -18.21 -14.18
CA VAL A 169 -12.09 -18.63 -15.16
C VAL A 169 -11.97 -20.16 -15.21
N ALA A 170 -11.91 -20.81 -14.05
CA ALA A 170 -11.85 -22.28 -13.97
C ALA A 170 -13.07 -22.95 -14.61
N SER A 171 -14.28 -22.41 -14.35
CA SER A 171 -15.54 -22.91 -14.95
C SER A 171 -15.54 -22.75 -16.47
N LEU A 172 -15.13 -21.58 -16.97
CA LEU A 172 -15.04 -21.30 -18.41
C LEU A 172 -14.00 -22.19 -19.10
N ALA A 173 -12.82 -22.38 -18.48
CA ALA A 173 -11.77 -23.26 -18.99
C ALA A 173 -12.27 -24.72 -19.10
N ARG A 174 -12.97 -25.22 -18.08
CA ARG A 174 -13.56 -26.57 -18.07
C ARG A 174 -14.58 -26.74 -19.18
N ARG A 175 -15.53 -25.79 -19.31
CA ARG A 175 -16.56 -25.80 -20.38
C ARG A 175 -15.94 -25.76 -21.78
N ALA A 176 -14.81 -25.04 -21.96
CA ALA A 176 -14.09 -25.02 -23.23
C ALA A 176 -13.40 -26.36 -23.51
N ALA A 177 -12.79 -26.98 -22.49
CA ALA A 177 -12.17 -28.30 -22.60
C ALA A 177 -13.17 -29.41 -22.96
N GLU A 178 -14.37 -29.41 -22.36
CA GLU A 178 -15.46 -30.33 -22.70
C GLU A 178 -15.85 -30.24 -24.18
N LYS A 179 -15.73 -29.06 -24.79
CA LYS A 179 -15.98 -28.80 -26.20
C LYS A 179 -14.74 -28.94 -27.08
N SER A 180 -13.64 -29.44 -26.55
CA SER A 180 -12.33 -29.54 -27.21
C SER A 180 -11.85 -28.21 -27.84
N ARG A 181 -12.22 -27.07 -27.25
CA ARG A 181 -11.82 -25.74 -27.70
C ARG A 181 -10.59 -25.27 -26.91
N ARG A 182 -9.67 -24.59 -27.59
CA ARG A 182 -8.61 -23.84 -26.91
C ARG A 182 -9.23 -22.68 -26.14
N PHE A 183 -8.74 -22.43 -24.95
CA PHE A 183 -9.18 -21.34 -24.09
C PHE A 183 -7.94 -20.60 -23.56
N ARG A 184 -7.91 -19.30 -23.76
CA ARG A 184 -6.86 -18.42 -23.29
C ARG A 184 -7.45 -17.37 -22.36
N ALA A 185 -7.02 -17.36 -21.12
CA ALA A 185 -7.44 -16.40 -20.11
C ALA A 185 -6.28 -15.58 -19.57
N LEU A 186 -6.59 -14.36 -19.18
CA LEU A 186 -5.68 -13.40 -18.58
C LEU A 186 -6.30 -12.87 -17.28
N VAL A 187 -5.51 -12.80 -16.21
CA VAL A 187 -5.87 -12.10 -14.97
C VAL A 187 -4.93 -10.93 -14.79
N LEU A 188 -5.48 -9.74 -14.74
CA LEU A 188 -4.77 -8.49 -14.52
C LEU A 188 -4.99 -8.03 -13.08
N VAL A 189 -3.92 -7.77 -12.38
CA VAL A 189 -3.90 -7.35 -10.98
C VAL A 189 -3.10 -6.05 -10.81
N PRO A 190 -3.34 -5.24 -9.77
CA PRO A 190 -2.64 -3.97 -9.59
C PRO A 190 -1.20 -4.10 -9.09
N THR A 191 -0.85 -5.17 -8.36
CA THR A 191 0.44 -5.27 -7.68
C THR A 191 1.06 -6.66 -7.82
N GLU A 192 2.39 -6.74 -7.65
CA GLU A 192 3.13 -7.99 -7.65
C GLU A 192 2.69 -8.94 -6.52
N GLY A 193 2.40 -8.40 -5.33
CA GLY A 193 1.89 -9.19 -4.22
C GLY A 193 0.56 -9.86 -4.57
N LEU A 194 -0.38 -9.12 -5.16
CA LEU A 194 -1.65 -9.70 -5.59
C LEU A 194 -1.46 -10.72 -6.73
N ARG A 195 -0.49 -10.50 -7.63
CA ARG A 195 -0.11 -11.48 -8.66
C ARG A 195 0.32 -12.81 -8.04
N ARG A 196 1.14 -12.78 -6.98
CA ARG A 196 1.56 -13.99 -6.25
C ARG A 196 0.40 -14.67 -5.54
N LEU A 197 -0.46 -13.91 -4.88
CA LEU A 197 -1.65 -14.45 -4.22
C LEU A 197 -2.58 -15.14 -5.24
N VAL A 198 -2.88 -14.47 -6.34
CA VAL A 198 -3.72 -15.01 -7.42
C VAL A 198 -3.09 -16.27 -8.02
N ARG A 199 -1.76 -16.31 -8.18
CA ARG A 199 -1.03 -17.51 -8.64
C ARG A 199 -1.25 -18.69 -7.69
N LEU A 200 -1.06 -18.49 -6.39
CA LEU A 200 -1.28 -19.54 -5.38
C LEU A 200 -2.72 -20.06 -5.39
N LEU A 201 -3.70 -19.18 -5.57
CA LEU A 201 -5.11 -19.57 -5.67
C LEU A 201 -5.41 -20.32 -6.98
N ALA A 202 -4.85 -19.85 -8.10
CA ALA A 202 -5.02 -20.49 -9.41
C ALA A 202 -4.42 -21.90 -9.46
N ASP A 203 -3.26 -22.11 -8.83
CA ASP A 203 -2.61 -23.41 -8.71
C ASP A 203 -3.48 -24.38 -7.91
N ARG A 204 -4.13 -23.93 -6.82
CA ARG A 204 -5.09 -24.75 -6.05
C ARG A 204 -6.36 -25.09 -6.82
N LEU A 205 -6.79 -24.23 -7.74
CA LEU A 205 -7.95 -24.44 -8.60
C LEU A 205 -7.61 -25.25 -9.87
N GLU A 206 -6.35 -25.66 -10.03
CA GLU A 206 -5.85 -26.42 -11.19
C GLU A 206 -6.21 -25.79 -12.54
N ILE A 207 -6.14 -24.44 -12.64
CA ILE A 207 -6.46 -23.72 -13.87
C ILE A 207 -5.27 -23.83 -14.84
N PRO A 208 -5.38 -24.56 -15.95
CA PRO A 208 -4.26 -24.76 -16.84
C PRO A 208 -3.97 -23.48 -17.65
N ARG A 209 -2.67 -23.15 -17.81
CA ARG A 209 -2.19 -22.09 -18.71
C ARG A 209 -2.80 -20.71 -18.49
N LEU A 210 -3.12 -20.37 -17.23
CA LEU A 210 -3.58 -19.05 -16.88
C LEU A 210 -2.42 -18.05 -16.92
N GLU A 211 -2.59 -16.99 -17.71
CA GLU A 211 -1.68 -15.84 -17.70
C GLU A 211 -2.10 -14.90 -16.58
N ILE A 212 -1.18 -14.53 -15.68
CA ILE A 212 -1.43 -13.60 -14.58
C ILE A 212 -0.34 -12.54 -14.64
N ALA A 213 -0.72 -11.28 -14.76
CA ALA A 213 0.21 -10.17 -14.93
C ALA A 213 -0.17 -8.96 -14.07
N VAL A 214 0.82 -8.16 -13.71
CA VAL A 214 0.57 -6.80 -13.21
C VAL A 214 0.13 -5.95 -14.39
N LEU A 215 -0.95 -5.21 -14.21
CA LEU A 215 -1.63 -4.53 -15.32
C LEU A 215 -0.71 -3.54 -16.06
N ASP A 216 0.01 -2.70 -15.32
CA ASP A 216 0.86 -1.67 -15.91
C ASP A 216 2.02 -2.31 -16.70
N GLU A 217 2.63 -3.38 -16.16
CA GLU A 217 3.66 -4.17 -16.85
C GLU A 217 3.10 -4.78 -18.14
N TRP A 218 1.94 -5.41 -18.06
CA TRP A 218 1.29 -6.04 -19.21
C TRP A 218 0.94 -5.03 -20.31
N LEU A 219 0.42 -3.85 -19.94
CA LEU A 219 0.12 -2.77 -20.90
C LEU A 219 1.40 -2.31 -21.62
N VAL A 220 2.49 -2.11 -20.87
CA VAL A 220 3.79 -1.68 -21.41
C VAL A 220 4.39 -2.75 -22.34
N GLU A 221 4.38 -4.02 -21.94
CA GLU A 221 4.83 -5.14 -22.78
C GLU A 221 4.01 -5.22 -24.07
N ARG A 222 2.70 -5.09 -23.96
CA ARG A 222 1.79 -5.07 -25.12
C ARG A 222 2.08 -3.86 -26.03
N ALA A 223 2.39 -2.69 -25.45
CA ALA A 223 2.78 -1.51 -26.21
C ALA A 223 4.12 -1.69 -26.96
N HIS A 224 5.11 -2.31 -26.35
CA HIS A 224 6.37 -2.60 -27.04
C HIS A 224 6.19 -3.57 -28.22
N LEU A 225 5.28 -4.54 -28.08
CA LEU A 225 4.91 -5.43 -29.20
C LEU A 225 4.15 -4.68 -30.31
N ALA A 226 3.23 -3.79 -29.93
CA ALA A 226 2.42 -3.00 -30.87
C ALA A 226 3.22 -1.90 -31.55
N PHE A 227 4.15 -1.28 -30.85
CA PHE A 227 4.87 -0.07 -31.26
C PHE A 227 6.38 -0.22 -31.11
N PRO A 228 7.08 -0.90 -32.02
CA PRO A 228 8.52 -1.16 -31.91
C PRO A 228 9.41 0.08 -31.82
N GLY A 229 8.84 1.28 -32.08
CA GLY A 229 9.56 2.55 -32.00
C GLY A 229 9.53 3.22 -30.64
N LEU A 230 8.90 2.62 -29.61
CA LEU A 230 8.92 3.15 -28.25
C LEU A 230 10.30 2.96 -27.59
N PRO A 231 10.73 3.88 -26.72
CA PRO A 231 11.86 3.68 -25.83
C PRO A 231 11.67 2.44 -24.98
N LYS A 232 12.76 1.83 -24.54
CA LYS A 232 12.69 0.66 -23.64
C LYS A 232 12.40 1.04 -22.19
N ARG A 233 12.73 2.28 -21.81
CA ARG A 233 12.62 2.77 -20.43
C ARG A 233 11.36 3.59 -20.24
N LEU A 234 10.66 3.35 -19.14
CA LEU A 234 9.63 4.24 -18.63
C LEU A 234 10.26 5.43 -17.90
N SER A 235 9.53 6.53 -17.85
CA SER A 235 9.82 7.68 -17.00
C SER A 235 9.40 7.39 -15.56
N GLU A 236 10.17 7.87 -14.61
CA GLU A 236 9.85 7.82 -13.18
C GLU A 236 9.54 9.20 -12.61
N GLY A 237 9.83 10.28 -13.35
CA GLY A 237 9.71 11.67 -12.92
C GLY A 237 8.40 12.36 -13.27
N ALA A 238 7.40 11.64 -13.78
CA ALA A 238 6.11 12.26 -14.10
C ALA A 238 5.43 12.80 -12.83
N SER A 239 5.12 14.10 -12.82
CA SER A 239 4.38 14.68 -11.70
C SER A 239 2.93 14.23 -11.66
N ALA A 240 2.28 14.29 -10.48
CA ALA A 240 0.86 13.95 -10.35
C ALA A 240 -0.05 14.72 -11.32
N GLN A 241 0.32 15.97 -11.68
CA GLN A 241 -0.41 16.78 -12.67
C GLN A 241 -0.28 16.23 -14.09
N VAL A 242 0.89 15.70 -14.45
CA VAL A 242 1.13 15.05 -15.76
C VAL A 242 0.35 13.74 -15.83
N ILE A 243 0.42 12.91 -14.81
CA ILE A 243 -0.34 11.66 -14.70
C ILE A 243 -1.84 11.93 -14.83
N ALA A 244 -2.37 12.85 -14.02
CA ALA A 244 -3.77 13.23 -14.06
C ALA A 244 -4.22 13.69 -15.45
N LEU A 245 -3.42 14.52 -16.12
CA LEU A 245 -3.73 15.02 -17.47
C LEU A 245 -3.74 13.88 -18.49
N LYS A 246 -2.71 13.01 -18.49
CA LYS A 246 -2.59 11.92 -19.47
C LYS A 246 -3.66 10.86 -19.32
N ARG A 247 -4.12 10.60 -18.10
CA ARG A 247 -5.19 9.61 -17.82
C ARG A 247 -6.59 10.17 -18.03
N HIS A 248 -6.76 11.50 -18.08
CA HIS A 248 -8.08 12.12 -18.18
C HIS A 248 -8.77 11.80 -19.50
N PRO A 249 -10.06 11.36 -19.49
CA PRO A 249 -10.79 11.01 -20.72
C PRO A 249 -10.95 12.20 -21.68
N GLY A 250 -10.84 13.45 -21.22
CA GLY A 250 -10.81 14.66 -22.03
C GLY A 250 -9.69 14.69 -23.08
N VAL A 251 -8.63 13.87 -22.94
CA VAL A 251 -7.60 13.70 -23.97
C VAL A 251 -8.21 13.27 -25.30
N ARG A 252 -9.32 12.54 -25.27
CA ARG A 252 -10.05 12.09 -26.47
C ARG A 252 -10.50 13.25 -27.37
N ALA A 253 -10.72 14.45 -26.82
CA ALA A 253 -11.15 15.63 -27.57
C ALA A 253 -10.13 16.11 -28.62
N VAL A 254 -8.88 15.65 -28.53
CA VAL A 254 -7.78 16.06 -29.44
C VAL A 254 -7.20 14.90 -30.25
N LEU A 255 -7.61 13.66 -30.01
CA LEU A 255 -7.02 12.51 -30.68
C LEU A 255 -7.45 12.39 -32.15
N ASP A 256 -8.64 12.87 -32.50
CA ASP A 256 -9.12 12.88 -33.89
C ASP A 256 -8.29 13.80 -34.80
N ASP A 257 -7.58 14.80 -34.23
CA ASP A 257 -6.65 15.64 -34.97
C ASP A 257 -5.53 14.84 -35.65
N PHE A 258 -5.25 13.63 -35.14
CA PHE A 258 -4.17 12.77 -35.67
C PHE A 258 -4.64 11.82 -36.79
N VAL A 259 -5.91 11.79 -37.12
CA VAL A 259 -6.42 11.02 -38.26
C VAL A 259 -5.93 11.66 -39.56
N GLY A 260 -5.13 10.93 -40.34
CA GLY A 260 -4.50 11.47 -41.56
C GLY A 260 -3.42 12.53 -41.30
N TRP A 261 -3.07 12.82 -40.03
CA TRP A 261 -2.09 13.82 -39.66
C TRP A 261 -0.68 13.45 -40.16
N LYS A 262 0.04 14.48 -40.65
CA LYS A 262 1.44 14.40 -41.03
C LYS A 262 2.24 15.44 -40.25
N PRO A 263 3.47 15.11 -39.80
CA PRO A 263 4.30 16.08 -39.12
C PRO A 263 4.59 17.29 -40.02
N PRO A 264 4.72 18.49 -39.45
CA PRO A 264 5.14 19.69 -40.20
C PRO A 264 6.50 19.46 -40.85
N ARG A 265 6.68 19.98 -42.09
CA ARG A 265 7.91 19.75 -42.87
C ARG A 265 9.15 20.50 -42.33
N LYS A 266 9.01 21.32 -41.28
CA LYS A 266 10.06 22.27 -40.83
C LYS A 266 11.14 21.68 -39.91
N ASP A 267 10.89 20.54 -39.27
CA ASP A 267 11.84 19.97 -38.29
C ASP A 267 12.42 18.67 -38.80
N GLU A 268 13.64 18.71 -39.34
CA GLU A 268 14.36 17.50 -39.82
C GLU A 268 14.60 16.46 -38.71
N LEU A 269 14.73 16.89 -37.45
CA LEU A 269 14.90 16.01 -36.28
C LEU A 269 13.63 15.21 -36.00
N ASP A 270 12.47 15.85 -36.05
CA ASP A 270 11.19 15.23 -35.79
C ASP A 270 10.82 14.18 -36.84
N ASN A 271 11.22 14.41 -38.10
CA ASN A 271 10.99 13.46 -39.20
C ASN A 271 11.78 12.14 -39.09
N LYS A 272 12.84 12.10 -38.25
CA LYS A 272 13.63 10.90 -37.96
C LYS A 272 13.04 10.06 -36.83
N LEU A 273 12.10 10.60 -36.05
CA LEU A 273 11.46 9.86 -34.97
C LEU A 273 10.46 8.83 -35.52
N PRO A 274 10.29 7.70 -34.84
CA PRO A 274 9.21 6.75 -35.16
C PRO A 274 7.84 7.45 -35.09
N ARG A 275 6.88 7.00 -35.89
CA ARG A 275 5.53 7.61 -35.97
C ARG A 275 4.84 7.70 -34.59
N THR A 276 5.03 6.70 -33.75
CA THR A 276 4.51 6.68 -32.37
C THR A 276 5.07 7.85 -31.56
N ARG A 277 6.39 8.03 -31.60
CA ARG A 277 7.09 9.11 -30.87
C ARG A 277 6.68 10.49 -31.40
N GLN A 278 6.53 10.65 -32.71
CA GLN A 278 6.04 11.90 -33.30
C GLN A 278 4.66 12.30 -32.71
N ARG A 279 3.73 11.32 -32.61
CA ARG A 279 2.39 11.63 -32.08
C ARG A 279 2.43 12.04 -30.62
N LEU A 280 3.22 11.36 -29.79
CA LEU A 280 3.38 11.76 -28.39
C LEU A 280 4.00 13.15 -28.25
N LEU A 281 5.05 13.47 -29.04
CA LEU A 281 5.67 14.79 -29.02
C LEU A 281 4.69 15.91 -29.37
N TYR A 282 3.93 15.74 -30.45
CA TYR A 282 2.96 16.75 -30.88
C TYR A 282 1.67 16.78 -30.05
N LEU A 283 1.32 15.68 -29.40
CA LEU A 283 0.18 15.67 -28.47
C LEU A 283 0.51 16.46 -27.20
N TRP A 284 1.61 16.10 -26.54
CA TRP A 284 1.95 16.67 -25.23
C TRP A 284 2.78 17.96 -25.30
N GLY A 285 3.37 18.25 -26.45
CA GLY A 285 4.12 19.49 -26.68
C GLY A 285 3.27 20.68 -27.16
N ASP A 286 2.09 20.43 -27.72
CA ASP A 286 1.22 21.47 -28.30
C ASP A 286 0.31 22.08 -27.24
N ARG A 287 0.51 23.37 -26.96
CA ARG A 287 -0.24 24.11 -25.95
C ARG A 287 -1.74 24.19 -26.25
N ASP A 288 -2.11 24.41 -27.53
CA ASP A 288 -3.50 24.62 -27.91
C ASP A 288 -4.30 23.29 -27.80
N ARG A 289 -3.67 22.16 -28.12
CA ARG A 289 -4.26 20.84 -27.86
C ARG A 289 -4.45 20.60 -26.38
N LEU A 290 -3.41 20.84 -25.57
CA LEU A 290 -3.52 20.66 -24.13
C LEU A 290 -4.56 21.58 -23.50
N GLN A 291 -4.72 22.81 -24.02
CA GLN A 291 -5.81 23.71 -23.57
C GLN A 291 -7.18 23.08 -23.85
N ARG A 292 -7.39 22.48 -25.04
CA ARG A 292 -8.65 21.78 -25.37
C ARG A 292 -8.91 20.58 -24.45
N VAL A 293 -7.86 19.88 -24.01
CA VAL A 293 -7.99 18.82 -22.99
C VAL A 293 -8.44 19.39 -21.66
N ILE A 294 -7.84 20.52 -21.22
CA ILE A 294 -8.26 21.22 -20.00
C ILE A 294 -9.73 21.66 -20.11
N ASP A 295 -10.11 22.27 -21.22
CA ASP A 295 -11.49 22.73 -21.45
C ASP A 295 -12.49 21.55 -21.41
N ALA A 296 -12.10 20.39 -21.98
CA ALA A 296 -12.89 19.15 -21.95
C ALA A 296 -12.90 18.46 -20.57
N SER A 297 -12.11 18.91 -19.61
CA SER A 297 -12.06 18.34 -18.26
C SER A 297 -13.10 18.92 -17.30
N GLU A 298 -13.93 19.85 -17.74
CA GLU A 298 -15.00 20.46 -16.95
C GLU A 298 -14.51 21.04 -15.60
N GLY A 299 -13.26 21.53 -15.56
CA GLY A 299 -12.64 22.15 -14.39
C GLY A 299 -11.90 21.18 -13.45
N VAL A 300 -11.84 19.89 -13.77
CA VAL A 300 -11.06 18.91 -13.01
C VAL A 300 -9.55 19.16 -13.14
N LEU A 301 -9.09 19.46 -14.36
CA LEU A 301 -7.70 19.77 -14.63
C LEU A 301 -7.45 21.31 -14.62
N THR A 302 -6.26 21.71 -14.24
CA THR A 302 -5.86 23.11 -14.23
C THR A 302 -4.84 23.40 -15.35
N THR A 303 -4.74 24.66 -15.77
CA THR A 303 -3.77 25.10 -16.78
C THR A 303 -2.30 24.89 -16.37
N ARG A 304 -2.02 24.69 -15.08
CA ARG A 304 -0.68 24.30 -14.60
C ARG A 304 -0.22 22.98 -15.17
N ALA A 305 -1.13 22.04 -15.42
CA ALA A 305 -0.84 20.76 -16.03
C ALA A 305 -0.26 20.90 -17.45
N ILE A 306 -0.60 21.95 -18.19
CA ILE A 306 -0.05 22.23 -19.53
C ILE A 306 1.46 22.44 -19.46
N ALA A 307 1.89 23.37 -18.60
CA ALA A 307 3.32 23.69 -18.47
C ALA A 307 4.12 22.47 -17.95
N ALA A 308 3.54 21.73 -17.00
CA ALA A 308 4.15 20.51 -16.46
C ALA A 308 4.31 19.45 -17.56
N ALA A 309 3.27 19.17 -18.36
CA ALA A 309 3.32 18.20 -19.44
C ALA A 309 4.31 18.57 -20.54
N GLN A 310 4.34 19.86 -20.94
CA GLN A 310 5.31 20.34 -21.92
C GLN A 310 6.75 20.23 -21.44
N ALA A 311 7.02 20.60 -20.18
CA ALA A 311 8.36 20.50 -19.59
C ALA A 311 8.82 19.04 -19.49
N HIS A 312 7.96 18.16 -18.99
CA HIS A 312 8.22 16.73 -18.88
C HIS A 312 8.47 16.09 -20.26
N THR A 313 7.58 16.34 -21.23
CA THR A 313 7.73 15.86 -22.60
C THR A 313 9.04 16.31 -23.23
N ARG A 314 9.45 17.56 -23.02
CA ARG A 314 10.73 18.07 -23.54
C ARG A 314 11.89 17.19 -23.05
N ILE A 315 11.95 16.88 -21.75
CA ILE A 315 12.99 16.04 -21.18
C ILE A 315 12.96 14.62 -21.76
N GLN A 316 11.79 14.03 -21.89
CA GLN A 316 11.64 12.69 -22.48
C GLN A 316 12.17 12.60 -23.92
N PHE A 317 12.19 13.69 -24.66
CA PHE A 317 12.70 13.75 -26.02
C PHE A 317 14.14 14.22 -26.13
N GLU A 318 14.78 14.59 -25.02
CA GLU A 318 16.22 14.92 -25.01
C GLU A 318 17.07 13.68 -25.24
N THR A 319 18.31 13.93 -25.65
CA THR A 319 19.32 12.89 -25.82
C THR A 319 19.91 12.53 -24.47
N THR A 320 20.01 11.24 -24.15
CA THR A 320 20.64 10.80 -22.89
C THR A 320 22.10 11.28 -22.81
N THR A 321 22.56 11.58 -21.59
CA THR A 321 23.94 12.03 -21.33
C THR A 321 24.98 11.08 -21.92
N GLU A 322 24.74 9.76 -21.89
CA GLU A 322 25.61 8.74 -22.51
C GLU A 322 25.69 8.89 -24.02
N LYS A 323 24.55 9.13 -24.70
CA LYS A 323 24.54 9.36 -26.15
C LYS A 323 25.16 10.69 -26.54
N ALA A 324 24.93 11.74 -25.73
CA ALA A 324 25.53 13.06 -25.94
C ALA A 324 27.05 13.01 -25.77
N ASN A 325 27.54 12.22 -24.82
CA ASN A 325 28.95 12.09 -24.47
C ASN A 325 29.56 10.76 -24.89
N ARG A 326 29.12 10.18 -26.02
CA ARG A 326 29.59 8.88 -26.54
C ARG A 326 31.09 8.79 -26.78
N HIS A 327 31.82 9.90 -26.75
CA HIS A 327 33.27 10.01 -26.86
C HIS A 327 33.98 9.96 -25.50
N VAL A 328 33.23 9.91 -24.40
CA VAL A 328 33.73 9.77 -23.04
C VAL A 328 33.58 8.31 -22.61
N ASP A 329 34.57 7.76 -21.94
CA ASP A 329 34.49 6.40 -21.38
C ASP A 329 33.32 6.30 -20.40
N ALA A 330 32.55 5.20 -20.44
CA ALA A 330 31.36 5.00 -19.64
C ALA A 330 31.63 5.15 -18.13
N ASP A 331 32.78 4.72 -17.65
CA ASP A 331 33.21 4.81 -16.25
C ASP A 331 33.36 6.26 -15.76
N ARG A 332 33.54 7.21 -16.67
CA ARG A 332 33.62 8.65 -16.37
C ARG A 332 32.25 9.33 -16.31
N LEU A 333 31.20 8.62 -16.74
CA LEU A 333 29.82 9.07 -16.65
C LEU A 333 29.10 8.53 -15.41
N VAL A 334 29.88 7.98 -14.47
CA VAL A 334 29.42 7.46 -13.19
C VAL A 334 30.06 8.27 -12.06
N ALA A 335 29.27 8.65 -11.08
CA ALA A 335 29.74 9.36 -9.89
C ALA A 335 30.56 8.43 -8.97
N LEU A 336 31.27 9.00 -7.99
CA LEU A 336 32.11 8.23 -7.07
C LEU A 336 31.35 7.20 -6.22
N ASP A 337 30.04 7.40 -6.05
CA ASP A 337 29.13 6.48 -5.36
C ASP A 337 28.56 5.36 -6.26
N GLY A 338 29.03 5.28 -7.50
CA GLY A 338 28.60 4.28 -8.48
C GLY A 338 27.29 4.62 -9.20
N LYS A 339 26.66 5.77 -8.94
CA LYS A 339 25.44 6.21 -9.60
C LYS A 339 25.76 6.91 -10.93
N ARG A 340 24.83 6.79 -11.88
CA ARG A 340 24.91 7.55 -13.14
C ARG A 340 24.82 9.05 -12.86
N LEU A 341 25.48 9.87 -13.67
CA LEU A 341 25.47 11.34 -13.51
C LEU A 341 24.07 11.95 -13.58
N ASP A 342 23.14 11.30 -14.29
CA ASP A 342 21.76 11.78 -14.43
C ASP A 342 20.86 11.36 -13.25
N SER A 343 21.31 10.44 -12.39
CA SER A 343 20.49 9.90 -11.27
C SER A 343 20.07 11.00 -10.32
N GLY A 344 18.75 11.11 -10.09
CA GLY A 344 18.14 12.16 -9.27
C GLY A 344 18.02 13.51 -9.96
N THR A 345 18.33 13.60 -11.24
CA THR A 345 18.13 14.82 -12.07
C THR A 345 16.99 14.62 -13.06
N PRO A 346 16.35 15.68 -13.57
CA PRO A 346 15.33 15.54 -14.60
C PRO A 346 15.81 14.80 -15.86
N MET A 347 17.10 14.82 -16.16
CA MET A 347 17.70 14.12 -17.32
C MET A 347 17.67 12.59 -17.20
N GLU A 348 17.37 12.06 -16.03
CA GLU A 348 17.11 10.61 -15.86
C GLU A 348 15.96 10.14 -16.75
N ASP A 349 14.98 11.01 -17.01
CA ASP A 349 13.85 10.73 -17.91
C ASP A 349 14.13 10.98 -19.40
N ALA A 350 15.36 11.33 -19.78
CA ALA A 350 15.72 11.48 -21.19
C ALA A 350 15.56 10.16 -21.94
N HIS A 351 14.98 10.22 -23.13
CA HIS A 351 14.68 9.06 -23.98
C HIS A 351 13.80 8.00 -23.32
N THR A 352 12.75 8.43 -22.64
CA THR A 352 11.72 7.61 -22.00
C THR A 352 10.32 7.89 -22.58
N PHE A 353 9.31 7.22 -22.05
CA PHE A 353 7.89 7.50 -22.22
C PHE A 353 7.16 7.15 -20.92
N ASP A 354 5.92 7.60 -20.73
CA ASP A 354 5.13 7.29 -19.54
C ASP A 354 4.23 6.06 -19.76
N ALA A 355 3.92 5.34 -18.70
CA ALA A 355 2.96 4.24 -18.74
C ALA A 355 1.58 4.74 -19.22
N GLU A 356 1.20 5.96 -18.85
CA GLU A 356 -0.03 6.65 -19.23
C GLU A 356 -0.10 6.99 -20.73
N ASP A 357 1.02 6.99 -21.45
CA ASP A 357 1.03 7.15 -22.90
C ASP A 357 0.45 5.91 -23.62
N VAL A 358 0.55 4.74 -23.00
CA VAL A 358 0.15 3.46 -23.61
C VAL A 358 -1.33 3.43 -23.98
N PRO A 359 -2.28 3.71 -23.07
CA PRO A 359 -3.70 3.75 -23.39
C PRO A 359 -4.04 4.77 -24.50
N VAL A 360 -3.34 5.91 -24.50
CA VAL A 360 -3.52 6.96 -25.52
C VAL A 360 -3.05 6.48 -26.89
N LEU A 361 -1.95 5.73 -26.97
CA LEU A 361 -1.51 5.14 -28.24
C LEU A 361 -2.51 4.12 -28.79
N PHE A 362 -3.10 3.28 -27.95
CA PHE A 362 -4.17 2.36 -28.36
C PHE A 362 -5.43 3.09 -28.79
N GLU A 363 -5.77 4.22 -28.16
CA GLU A 363 -6.84 5.10 -28.63
C GLU A 363 -6.57 5.67 -30.02
N LEU A 364 -5.32 6.05 -30.32
CA LEU A 364 -4.93 6.51 -31.67
C LEU A 364 -5.03 5.37 -32.71
N VAL A 365 -4.68 4.13 -32.34
CA VAL A 365 -4.90 2.96 -33.21
C VAL A 365 -6.38 2.78 -33.52
N ARG A 366 -7.22 2.85 -32.51
CA ARG A 366 -8.67 2.68 -32.61
C ARG A 366 -9.33 3.70 -33.56
N ARG A 367 -8.73 4.90 -33.68
CA ARG A 367 -9.14 5.95 -34.61
C ARG A 367 -8.50 5.85 -35.99
N GLY A 368 -7.65 4.84 -36.23
CA GLY A 368 -6.91 4.72 -37.48
C GLY A 368 -5.77 5.74 -37.65
N ALA A 369 -5.43 6.48 -36.57
CA ALA A 369 -4.37 7.48 -36.57
C ALA A 369 -2.96 6.90 -36.40
N LEU A 370 -2.83 5.65 -35.94
CA LEU A 370 -1.58 4.95 -35.73
C LEU A 370 -1.72 3.47 -36.15
N PRO A 371 -0.78 2.92 -36.93
CA PRO A 371 -0.78 1.49 -37.21
C PRO A 371 -0.27 0.69 -36.02
N VAL A 372 -0.74 -0.56 -35.91
CA VAL A 372 -0.29 -1.53 -34.90
C VAL A 372 0.36 -2.73 -35.58
N ALA A 373 1.34 -3.35 -34.94
CA ALA A 373 1.92 -4.59 -35.43
C ALA A 373 0.94 -5.77 -35.23
N ASP A 374 0.92 -6.71 -36.20
CA ASP A 374 -0.07 -7.80 -36.28
C ASP A 374 0.11 -8.94 -35.26
N LYS A 375 1.00 -8.79 -34.26
CA LYS A 375 1.37 -9.89 -33.35
C LYS A 375 0.79 -9.78 -31.93
N LEU A 376 -0.30 -9.07 -31.76
CA LEU A 376 -0.91 -8.93 -30.43
C LEU A 376 -1.73 -10.17 -30.07
N ALA A 377 -1.58 -10.61 -28.82
CA ALA A 377 -2.38 -11.68 -28.27
C ALA A 377 -3.81 -11.23 -27.98
N PHE A 378 -4.76 -12.16 -28.21
CA PHE A 378 -6.17 -12.01 -27.84
C PHE A 378 -6.56 -13.10 -26.83
N TYR A 379 -7.53 -12.78 -25.98
CA TYR A 379 -7.96 -13.64 -24.88
C TYR A 379 -9.47 -13.93 -25.00
N ASP A 380 -9.85 -15.16 -24.68
CA ASP A 380 -11.25 -15.56 -24.62
C ASP A 380 -11.94 -15.05 -23.35
N HIS A 381 -11.15 -14.86 -22.28
CA HIS A 381 -11.62 -14.23 -21.05
C HIS A 381 -10.52 -13.42 -20.38
N ILE A 382 -10.87 -12.21 -19.94
CA ILE A 382 -9.98 -11.36 -19.14
C ILE A 382 -10.63 -11.10 -17.78
N VAL A 383 -9.86 -11.17 -16.72
CA VAL A 383 -10.23 -10.67 -15.39
C VAL A 383 -9.43 -9.42 -15.12
N VAL A 384 -10.10 -8.36 -14.67
CA VAL A 384 -9.44 -7.17 -14.11
C VAL A 384 -9.81 -7.07 -12.65
N ASP A 385 -8.86 -7.32 -11.78
CA ASP A 385 -9.05 -7.14 -10.34
C ASP A 385 -8.75 -5.71 -9.94
N GLU A 386 -9.44 -5.20 -8.92
CA GLU A 386 -9.43 -3.80 -8.49
C GLU A 386 -9.69 -2.82 -9.66
N ALA A 387 -10.66 -3.14 -10.49
CA ALA A 387 -10.95 -2.42 -11.73
C ALA A 387 -11.37 -0.95 -11.52
N GLN A 388 -11.82 -0.57 -10.31
CA GLN A 388 -12.12 0.81 -9.94
C GLN A 388 -10.86 1.71 -9.87
N LEU A 389 -9.67 1.14 -9.89
CA LEU A 389 -8.40 1.88 -9.93
C LEU A 389 -7.93 2.16 -11.37
N ARG A 390 -8.73 1.83 -12.38
CA ARG A 390 -8.35 1.91 -13.80
C ARG A 390 -9.00 3.07 -14.51
N ALA A 391 -8.17 3.82 -15.24
CA ALA A 391 -8.66 4.93 -16.06
C ALA A 391 -9.49 4.43 -17.25
N PRO A 392 -10.45 5.24 -17.77
CA PRO A 392 -11.31 4.85 -18.90
C PRO A 392 -10.53 4.35 -20.12
N MET A 393 -9.44 5.02 -20.50
CA MET A 393 -8.64 4.60 -21.65
C MET A 393 -7.83 3.32 -21.38
N GLU A 394 -7.46 3.03 -20.12
CA GLU A 394 -6.82 1.76 -19.74
C GLU A 394 -7.82 0.60 -19.91
N LEU A 395 -9.05 0.75 -19.39
CA LEU A 395 -10.11 -0.23 -19.58
C LEU A 395 -10.42 -0.48 -21.06
N ALA A 396 -10.41 0.59 -21.86
CA ALA A 396 -10.58 0.49 -23.29
C ALA A 396 -9.45 -0.30 -23.97
N ALA A 397 -8.18 -0.05 -23.60
CA ALA A 397 -7.02 -0.78 -24.12
C ALA A 397 -7.01 -2.27 -23.71
N ILE A 398 -7.53 -2.59 -22.50
CA ILE A 398 -7.75 -3.97 -22.05
C ILE A 398 -8.83 -4.63 -22.91
N GLY A 399 -9.94 -3.93 -23.16
CA GLY A 399 -11.03 -4.42 -24.01
C GLY A 399 -10.59 -4.77 -25.44
N ASP A 400 -9.61 -4.05 -25.99
CA ASP A 400 -9.01 -4.35 -27.30
C ASP A 400 -8.19 -5.66 -27.33
N ALA A 401 -7.93 -6.27 -26.18
CA ALA A 401 -7.30 -7.57 -26.09
C ALA A 401 -8.29 -8.74 -26.05
N LEU A 402 -9.59 -8.50 -26.01
CA LEU A 402 -10.59 -9.54 -26.11
C LEU A 402 -10.66 -10.12 -27.53
N SER A 403 -10.82 -11.43 -27.64
CA SER A 403 -11.21 -12.07 -28.91
C SER A 403 -12.62 -11.60 -29.30
N PRO A 404 -13.04 -11.77 -30.56
CA PRO A 404 -14.35 -11.26 -31.05
C PRO A 404 -15.57 -11.70 -30.22
N ASP A 405 -15.50 -12.91 -29.63
CA ASP A 405 -16.54 -13.46 -28.75
C ASP A 405 -16.05 -13.55 -27.30
N GLY A 406 -14.94 -12.87 -26.97
CA GLY A 406 -14.35 -12.84 -25.65
C GLY A 406 -15.21 -12.11 -24.63
N THR A 407 -15.09 -12.51 -23.39
CA THR A 407 -15.80 -11.93 -22.24
C THR A 407 -14.81 -11.42 -21.19
N ILE A 408 -15.29 -10.59 -20.28
CA ILE A 408 -14.47 -9.98 -19.23
C ILE A 408 -15.19 -10.05 -17.88
N THR A 409 -14.42 -10.18 -16.83
CA THR A 409 -14.86 -9.98 -15.44
C THR A 409 -14.15 -8.76 -14.88
N LEU A 410 -14.90 -7.73 -14.50
CA LEU A 410 -14.41 -6.59 -13.73
C LEU A 410 -14.74 -6.82 -12.25
N ALA A 411 -13.74 -6.98 -11.41
CA ALA A 411 -13.90 -7.17 -9.98
C ALA A 411 -13.38 -5.94 -9.23
N GLY A 412 -14.11 -5.46 -8.23
CA GLY A 412 -13.67 -4.30 -7.47
C GLY A 412 -14.67 -3.83 -6.42
N ASP A 413 -14.33 -2.75 -5.73
CA ASP A 413 -15.16 -2.04 -4.77
C ASP A 413 -15.21 -0.57 -5.18
N HIS A 414 -16.35 -0.09 -5.65
CA HIS A 414 -16.52 1.29 -6.08
C HIS A 414 -16.21 2.31 -4.96
N ARG A 415 -16.32 1.93 -3.68
CA ARG A 415 -15.96 2.77 -2.53
C ARG A 415 -14.45 2.85 -2.29
N GLN A 416 -13.67 1.91 -2.84
CA GLN A 416 -12.21 1.89 -2.77
C GLN A 416 -11.55 2.56 -4.00
N ALA A 417 -12.24 3.39 -4.75
CA ALA A 417 -11.65 4.22 -5.80
C ALA A 417 -10.77 5.33 -5.17
N THR A 418 -9.59 4.95 -4.69
CA THR A 418 -8.65 5.84 -3.98
C THR A 418 -7.80 6.68 -4.92
N ASP A 419 -7.62 6.25 -6.16
CA ASP A 419 -6.86 6.96 -7.18
C ASP A 419 -7.78 7.92 -7.95
N GLU A 420 -7.71 9.21 -7.62
CA GLU A 420 -8.50 10.25 -8.30
C GLU A 420 -8.11 10.40 -9.77
N THR A 421 -6.89 10.00 -10.15
CA THR A 421 -6.44 10.04 -11.55
C THR A 421 -6.99 8.88 -12.39
N ALA A 422 -7.64 7.90 -11.76
CA ALA A 422 -8.38 6.84 -12.44
C ALA A 422 -9.69 7.35 -13.09
N TYR A 423 -10.24 8.48 -12.61
CA TYR A 423 -11.50 9.06 -13.11
C TYR A 423 -12.63 8.04 -13.18
N PHE A 424 -12.71 7.15 -12.18
CA PHE A 424 -13.71 6.10 -12.14
C PHE A 424 -15.11 6.69 -11.93
N ALA A 425 -15.96 6.59 -12.95
CA ALA A 425 -17.32 7.12 -12.96
C ALA A 425 -18.39 6.02 -12.73
N GLY A 426 -18.02 4.92 -12.08
CA GLY A 426 -18.90 3.79 -11.77
C GLY A 426 -18.87 2.68 -12.81
N TRP A 427 -19.52 1.54 -12.46
CA TRP A 427 -19.48 0.32 -13.28
C TRP A 427 -20.13 0.47 -14.65
N ALA A 428 -21.19 1.29 -14.75
CA ALA A 428 -21.84 1.55 -16.04
C ALA A 428 -20.88 2.21 -17.04
N ALA A 429 -20.08 3.18 -16.60
CA ALA A 429 -19.06 3.81 -17.43
C ALA A 429 -17.93 2.81 -17.78
N ALA A 430 -17.43 2.04 -16.81
CA ALA A 430 -16.41 1.04 -17.04
C ALA A 430 -16.81 -0.02 -18.08
N ARG A 431 -18.06 -0.50 -18.05
CA ARG A 431 -18.62 -1.44 -19.04
C ARG A 431 -18.61 -0.84 -20.46
N THR A 432 -18.95 0.44 -20.58
CA THR A 432 -18.96 1.14 -21.87
C THR A 432 -17.57 1.23 -22.48
N GLU A 433 -16.56 1.46 -21.65
CA GLU A 433 -15.16 1.54 -22.07
C GLU A 433 -14.63 0.23 -22.63
N VAL A 434 -14.89 -0.87 -21.97
CA VAL A 434 -14.42 -2.21 -22.36
C VAL A 434 -15.08 -2.71 -23.65
N ARG A 435 -16.30 -2.23 -23.98
CA ARG A 435 -17.06 -2.65 -25.19
C ARG A 435 -17.38 -4.14 -25.28
N ALA A 436 -17.33 -4.87 -24.18
CA ALA A 436 -17.78 -6.25 -24.15
C ALA A 436 -19.31 -6.36 -24.24
N ARG A 437 -19.78 -7.53 -24.64
CA ARG A 437 -21.23 -7.78 -24.84
C ARG A 437 -21.83 -8.48 -23.62
N ARG A 438 -23.16 -8.38 -23.48
CA ARG A 438 -23.96 -9.14 -22.49
C ARG A 438 -23.41 -9.05 -21.07
N TRP A 439 -23.63 -7.91 -20.46
CA TRP A 439 -23.20 -7.67 -19.09
C TRP A 439 -24.19 -8.21 -18.06
N HIS A 440 -23.67 -8.82 -17.03
CA HIS A 440 -24.33 -9.07 -15.77
C HIS A 440 -23.57 -8.35 -14.66
N GLU A 441 -24.28 -7.86 -13.67
CA GLU A 441 -23.69 -7.18 -12.51
C GLU A 441 -24.21 -7.85 -11.25
N ILE A 442 -23.29 -8.18 -10.34
CA ILE A 442 -23.61 -8.77 -9.05
C ILE A 442 -22.90 -7.98 -7.95
N THR A 443 -23.63 -7.72 -6.88
CA THR A 443 -23.06 -7.13 -5.67
C THR A 443 -23.01 -8.19 -4.59
N LEU A 444 -21.80 -8.54 -4.14
CA LEU A 444 -21.59 -9.49 -3.05
C LEU A 444 -21.76 -8.75 -1.72
N ALA A 445 -22.72 -9.17 -0.92
CA ALA A 445 -23.07 -8.50 0.33
C ALA A 445 -22.48 -9.15 1.58
N VAL A 446 -22.14 -10.46 1.52
CA VAL A 446 -21.72 -11.23 2.69
C VAL A 446 -20.20 -11.17 2.87
N THR A 447 -19.76 -10.56 3.97
CA THR A 447 -18.35 -10.50 4.34
C THR A 447 -17.97 -11.77 5.09
N TYR A 448 -17.14 -12.62 4.48
CA TYR A 448 -16.72 -13.90 5.07
C TYR A 448 -15.37 -13.82 5.80
N ARG A 449 -14.64 -12.73 5.66
CA ARG A 449 -13.23 -12.66 6.01
C ARG A 449 -12.90 -11.73 7.15
N SER A 450 -13.65 -10.66 7.34
CA SER A 450 -13.43 -9.71 8.44
C SER A 450 -14.43 -9.94 9.56
N VAL A 451 -13.96 -9.85 10.79
CA VAL A 451 -14.85 -9.86 11.97
C VAL A 451 -15.85 -8.69 11.85
N PRO A 452 -17.14 -8.88 12.18
CA PRO A 452 -18.17 -7.85 12.01
C PRO A 452 -17.84 -6.48 12.65
N ALA A 453 -17.09 -6.48 13.76
CA ALA A 453 -16.66 -5.25 14.43
C ALA A 453 -15.71 -4.40 13.58
N ILE A 454 -14.82 -5.03 12.78
CA ILE A 454 -13.90 -4.33 11.88
C ILE A 454 -14.69 -3.69 10.73
N ALA A 455 -15.62 -4.42 10.14
CA ALA A 455 -16.48 -3.88 9.08
C ALA A 455 -17.36 -2.72 9.60
N ALA A 456 -17.91 -2.85 10.80
CA ALA A 456 -18.69 -1.79 11.43
C ALA A 456 -17.85 -0.54 11.68
N PHE A 457 -16.62 -0.68 12.17
CA PHE A 457 -15.70 0.44 12.33
C PHE A 457 -15.37 1.11 11.00
N ALA A 458 -15.00 0.35 9.99
CA ALA A 458 -14.64 0.87 8.67
C ALA A 458 -15.79 1.67 8.02
N ASN A 459 -17.03 1.31 8.30
CA ASN A 459 -18.20 2.01 7.76
C ASN A 459 -18.63 3.25 8.57
N ALA A 460 -18.34 3.28 9.86
CA ALA A 460 -18.86 4.32 10.76
C ALA A 460 -17.78 5.25 11.33
N TRP A 461 -16.49 4.83 11.34
CA TRP A 461 -15.36 5.56 11.94
C TRP A 461 -15.57 5.88 13.43
N ILE A 462 -16.28 5.02 14.14
CA ILE A 462 -16.52 5.17 15.58
C ILE A 462 -15.51 4.31 16.33
N VAL A 463 -14.66 4.97 17.12
CA VAL A 463 -13.73 4.29 18.04
C VAL A 463 -14.52 3.81 19.25
N PRO A 464 -14.42 2.53 19.64
CA PRO A 464 -15.06 2.05 20.87
C PRO A 464 -14.56 2.83 22.09
N ALA A 465 -15.46 3.31 22.93
CA ALA A 465 -15.13 4.08 24.13
C ALA A 465 -14.37 3.25 25.18
N GLU A 466 -14.64 1.94 25.21
CA GLU A 466 -13.91 0.95 26.02
C GLU A 466 -13.55 -0.24 25.13
N PRO A 467 -12.35 -0.83 25.28
CA PRO A 467 -12.04 -2.07 24.59
C PRO A 467 -13.03 -3.14 25.06
N PRO A 468 -13.79 -3.79 24.16
CA PRO A 468 -14.60 -4.94 24.53
C PRO A 468 -13.72 -6.03 25.12
N GLU A 469 -14.29 -6.97 25.87
CA GLU A 469 -13.54 -8.05 26.54
C GLU A 469 -12.71 -8.93 25.58
N ASP A 470 -13.08 -8.98 24.29
CA ASP A 470 -12.29 -9.58 23.19
C ASP A 470 -12.38 -8.68 21.96
N PRO A 471 -11.58 -7.60 21.89
CA PRO A 471 -11.73 -6.59 20.86
C PRO A 471 -11.08 -7.00 19.54
N ALA A 472 -11.89 -7.29 18.54
CA ALA A 472 -11.43 -7.32 17.15
C ALA A 472 -10.96 -5.92 16.68
N VAL A 473 -11.50 -4.86 17.27
CA VAL A 473 -11.06 -3.47 17.06
C VAL A 473 -10.61 -2.89 18.39
N TRP A 474 -9.33 -2.56 18.47
CA TRP A 474 -8.73 -1.94 19.64
C TRP A 474 -8.25 -0.52 19.31
N ALA A 475 -8.46 0.41 20.22
CA ALA A 475 -8.04 1.79 20.08
C ALA A 475 -7.21 2.21 21.29
N SER A 476 -6.03 2.77 21.05
CA SER A 476 -5.13 3.23 22.10
C SER A 476 -4.68 4.66 21.82
N ARG A 477 -4.64 5.45 22.87
CA ARG A 477 -4.04 6.78 22.84
C ARG A 477 -2.69 6.74 23.51
N CYS A 478 -1.65 7.16 22.80
CA CYS A 478 -0.28 7.22 23.29
C CYS A 478 0.11 8.68 23.54
N GLU A 479 1.09 8.90 24.41
CA GLU A 479 1.54 10.27 24.71
C GLU A 479 2.59 10.77 23.74
N ASP A 480 3.42 9.86 23.22
CA ASP A 480 4.46 10.18 22.25
C ASP A 480 4.93 8.96 21.46
N GLY A 481 5.90 9.18 20.56
CA GLY A 481 6.43 8.14 19.68
C GLY A 481 7.17 7.01 20.40
N LEU A 482 7.79 7.25 21.55
CA LEU A 482 8.43 6.18 22.34
C LEU A 482 7.38 5.22 22.89
N VAL A 483 6.33 5.77 23.52
CA VAL A 483 5.25 4.98 24.09
C VAL A 483 4.55 4.19 23.00
N GLN A 484 4.28 4.82 21.85
CA GLN A 484 3.67 4.16 20.70
C GLN A 484 4.56 3.00 20.19
N ALA A 485 5.85 3.25 19.92
CA ALA A 485 6.75 2.23 19.41
C ALA A 485 6.90 1.05 20.39
N ALA A 486 7.05 1.34 21.69
CA ALA A 486 7.20 0.29 22.70
C ALA A 486 5.90 -0.52 22.84
N GLN A 487 4.73 0.11 22.87
CA GLN A 487 3.45 -0.62 22.90
C GLN A 487 3.29 -1.52 21.69
N ILE A 488 3.59 -1.02 20.48
CA ILE A 488 3.54 -1.83 19.26
C ILE A 488 4.49 -3.02 19.38
N CYS A 489 5.76 -2.79 19.78
CA CYS A 489 6.73 -3.86 19.92
C CYS A 489 6.25 -4.94 20.90
N TRP A 490 5.82 -4.58 22.10
CA TRP A 490 5.43 -5.56 23.10
C TRP A 490 4.18 -6.35 22.73
N HIS A 491 3.18 -5.69 22.18
CA HIS A 491 1.95 -6.39 21.77
C HIS A 491 2.16 -7.28 20.55
N LEU A 492 2.94 -6.84 19.58
CA LEU A 492 3.20 -7.65 18.38
C LEU A 492 4.16 -8.81 18.68
N ASP A 493 5.16 -8.60 19.53
CA ASP A 493 6.02 -9.70 20.00
C ASP A 493 5.20 -10.76 20.74
N ALA A 494 4.36 -10.35 21.69
CA ALA A 494 3.46 -11.27 22.39
C ALA A 494 2.49 -11.99 21.44
N LEU A 495 2.01 -11.30 20.41
CA LEU A 495 1.11 -11.89 19.39
C LEU A 495 1.85 -12.92 18.53
N GLN A 496 3.07 -12.62 18.07
CA GLN A 496 3.91 -13.54 17.29
C GLN A 496 4.34 -14.78 18.11
N ASN A 497 4.73 -14.58 19.36
CA ASN A 497 5.10 -15.69 20.25
C ASN A 497 3.92 -16.63 20.52
N ARG A 498 2.71 -16.12 20.50
CA ARG A 498 1.49 -16.90 20.69
C ARG A 498 1.05 -17.63 19.42
N ASP A 499 1.16 -16.97 18.25
CA ASP A 499 0.85 -17.53 16.95
C ASP A 499 1.90 -17.10 15.91
N PRO A 500 3.00 -17.87 15.77
CA PRO A 500 4.10 -17.55 14.87
C PRO A 500 3.72 -17.54 13.39
N TRP A 501 2.54 -18.05 13.04
CA TRP A 501 2.06 -18.13 11.65
C TRP A 501 1.27 -16.91 11.21
N ARG A 502 1.05 -15.93 12.09
CA ARG A 502 0.30 -14.73 11.77
C ARG A 502 1.04 -13.80 10.82
N GLN A 503 0.27 -13.24 9.90
CA GLN A 503 0.68 -12.14 9.03
C GLN A 503 0.16 -10.84 9.62
N ILE A 504 1.06 -9.95 10.00
CA ILE A 504 0.74 -8.70 10.69
C ILE A 504 1.21 -7.54 9.83
N ALA A 505 0.34 -6.57 9.54
CA ALA A 505 0.69 -5.36 8.82
C ALA A 505 0.62 -4.13 9.73
N VAL A 506 1.70 -3.36 9.79
CA VAL A 506 1.72 -2.00 10.33
C VAL A 506 1.59 -1.04 9.15
N ILE A 507 0.44 -0.41 8.99
CA ILE A 507 0.11 0.39 7.82
C ILE A 507 0.29 1.88 8.14
N ALA A 508 1.34 2.47 7.59
CA ALA A 508 1.62 3.88 7.68
C ALA A 508 0.92 4.68 6.57
N ARG A 509 0.79 6.00 6.76
CA ARG A 509 0.14 6.85 5.76
C ARG A 509 1.01 7.11 4.53
N THR A 510 2.30 7.39 4.71
CA THR A 510 3.23 7.72 3.63
C THR A 510 4.46 6.81 3.63
N PRO A 511 5.17 6.68 2.49
CA PRO A 511 6.41 5.91 2.45
C PRO A 511 7.49 6.39 3.43
N GLU A 512 7.61 7.70 3.64
CA GLU A 512 8.56 8.28 4.61
C GLU A 512 8.20 7.89 6.03
N HIS A 513 6.90 7.94 6.35
CA HIS A 513 6.39 7.52 7.65
C HIS A 513 6.61 6.01 7.87
N ALA A 514 6.37 5.18 6.86
CA ALA A 514 6.65 3.74 6.93
C ALA A 514 8.14 3.45 7.19
N ARG A 515 9.06 4.15 6.52
CA ARG A 515 10.50 3.99 6.77
C ARG A 515 10.90 4.38 8.19
N ARG A 516 10.33 5.48 8.71
CA ARG A 516 10.57 5.91 10.10
C ARG A 516 10.06 4.87 11.10
N LEU A 517 8.81 4.43 10.96
CA LEU A 517 8.22 3.40 11.82
C LEU A 517 9.00 2.09 11.76
N HIS A 518 9.39 1.66 10.56
CA HIS A 518 10.23 0.48 10.41
C HIS A 518 11.52 0.59 11.23
N ALA A 519 12.24 1.72 11.15
CA ALA A 519 13.47 1.95 11.92
C ALA A 519 13.22 1.99 13.44
N GLU A 520 12.08 2.52 13.87
CA GLU A 520 11.68 2.57 15.28
C GLU A 520 11.33 1.17 15.80
N LEU A 521 10.51 0.41 15.06
CA LEU A 521 10.07 -0.93 15.44
C LEU A 521 11.18 -1.99 15.35
N ALA A 522 12.15 -1.81 14.45
CA ALA A 522 13.32 -2.69 14.33
C ALA A 522 14.18 -2.78 15.60
N ARG A 523 13.96 -1.90 16.59
CA ARG A 523 14.62 -1.96 17.89
C ARG A 523 14.12 -3.13 18.74
N GLY A 524 12.85 -3.50 18.61
CA GLY A 524 12.24 -4.56 19.41
C GLY A 524 11.68 -5.73 18.60
N LEU A 525 11.54 -5.58 17.28
CA LEU A 525 10.96 -6.56 16.37
C LEU A 525 11.88 -6.73 15.16
N ASP A 526 11.59 -7.71 14.32
CA ASP A 526 12.23 -7.92 13.02
C ASP A 526 11.20 -7.67 11.88
N PRO A 527 10.73 -6.42 11.71
CA PRO A 527 9.75 -6.10 10.69
C PRO A 527 10.38 -6.04 9.30
N VAL A 528 9.62 -6.40 8.27
CA VAL A 528 10.02 -6.22 6.87
C VAL A 528 9.36 -4.96 6.31
N LEU A 529 10.14 -4.08 5.67
CA LEU A 529 9.60 -2.90 4.98
C LEU A 529 9.20 -3.28 3.56
N VAL A 530 7.92 -3.08 3.20
CA VAL A 530 7.40 -3.33 1.86
C VAL A 530 6.65 -2.08 1.37
N LEU A 531 7.20 -1.40 0.37
CA LEU A 531 6.63 -0.15 -0.19
C LEU A 531 6.22 -0.28 -1.67
N ASP A 532 6.76 -1.26 -2.36
CA ASP A 532 6.55 -1.55 -3.78
C ASP A 532 5.42 -2.56 -4.04
N GLY A 533 4.76 -3.06 -2.99
CA GLY A 533 3.72 -4.08 -3.09
C GLY A 533 4.24 -5.51 -3.30
N ASP A 534 5.55 -5.75 -3.20
CA ASP A 534 6.16 -7.08 -3.35
C ASP A 534 6.08 -7.92 -2.06
N PHE A 535 4.89 -8.35 -1.69
CA PHE A 535 4.63 -9.17 -0.51
C PHE A 535 4.94 -10.65 -0.76
N ARG A 536 5.61 -11.30 0.20
CA ARG A 536 5.98 -12.73 0.14
C ARG A 536 4.96 -13.67 0.77
N PHE A 537 3.97 -13.15 1.50
CA PHE A 537 2.95 -13.91 2.26
C PHE A 537 3.55 -14.87 3.29
N GLU A 538 4.72 -14.57 3.78
CA GLU A 538 5.36 -15.27 4.89
C GLU A 538 4.79 -14.76 6.22
N PRO A 539 4.73 -15.62 7.25
CA PRO A 539 4.41 -15.17 8.60
C PRO A 539 5.38 -14.08 9.07
N GLY A 540 4.90 -13.14 9.86
CA GLY A 540 5.74 -12.09 10.40
C GLY A 540 5.08 -10.71 10.38
N ILE A 541 5.88 -9.70 10.68
CA ILE A 541 5.46 -8.31 10.75
C ILE A 541 5.99 -7.56 9.53
N ILE A 542 5.10 -6.87 8.83
CA ILE A 542 5.47 -5.97 7.75
C ILE A 542 5.10 -4.53 8.11
N VAL A 543 5.92 -3.58 7.67
CA VAL A 543 5.62 -2.15 7.70
C VAL A 543 5.41 -1.69 6.26
N THR A 544 4.29 -1.02 6.00
CA THR A 544 3.86 -0.72 4.63
C THR A 544 2.95 0.50 4.58
N THR A 545 2.33 0.77 3.42
CA THR A 545 1.36 1.87 3.22
C THR A 545 0.02 1.34 2.71
N ALA A 546 -1.05 2.15 2.87
CA ALA A 546 -2.39 1.80 2.38
C ALA A 546 -2.41 1.52 0.87
N ALA A 547 -1.63 2.26 0.08
CA ALA A 547 -1.54 2.06 -1.37
C ALA A 547 -0.92 0.70 -1.73
N ALA A 548 0.16 0.30 -1.03
CA ALA A 548 0.86 -0.96 -1.30
C ALA A 548 0.04 -2.20 -0.92
N VAL A 549 -0.89 -2.11 0.04
CA VAL A 549 -1.72 -3.23 0.51
C VAL A 549 -3.06 -3.36 -0.22
N SER A 550 -3.28 -2.62 -1.29
CA SER A 550 -4.53 -2.72 -2.05
C SER A 550 -4.79 -4.16 -2.50
N GLY A 551 -6.00 -4.69 -2.24
CA GLY A 551 -6.38 -6.06 -2.55
C GLY A 551 -5.81 -7.15 -1.64
N LEU A 552 -4.93 -6.84 -0.68
CA LEU A 552 -4.35 -7.80 0.26
C LEU A 552 -5.10 -7.81 1.59
N GLU A 553 -4.87 -8.85 2.39
CA GLU A 553 -5.48 -9.04 3.71
C GLU A 553 -4.44 -9.61 4.68
N PHE A 554 -4.54 -9.21 5.94
CA PHE A 554 -3.65 -9.64 7.01
C PHE A 554 -4.46 -10.10 8.22
N ASP A 555 -3.92 -11.03 8.98
CA ASP A 555 -4.57 -11.53 10.19
C ASP A 555 -4.74 -10.41 11.21
N ALA A 556 -3.75 -9.52 11.30
CA ALA A 556 -3.79 -8.36 12.18
C ALA A 556 -3.27 -7.11 11.44
N VAL A 557 -3.91 -5.98 11.71
CA VAL A 557 -3.49 -4.69 11.17
C VAL A 557 -3.32 -3.69 12.31
N VAL A 558 -2.23 -2.95 12.28
CA VAL A 558 -1.95 -1.81 13.14
C VAL A 558 -1.93 -0.55 12.31
N ILE A 559 -2.73 0.46 12.68
CA ILE A 559 -2.70 1.78 12.06
C ILE A 559 -2.18 2.76 13.11
N PRO A 560 -0.88 3.09 13.06
CA PRO A 560 -0.26 4.06 13.95
C PRO A 560 -0.57 5.50 13.50
N ASP A 561 -0.34 6.45 14.40
CA ASP A 561 -0.41 7.89 14.13
C ASP A 561 -1.75 8.37 13.50
N LEU A 562 -2.88 7.81 13.96
CA LEU A 562 -4.21 8.21 13.52
C LEU A 562 -4.60 9.58 14.12
N SER A 563 -3.79 10.59 13.82
CA SER A 563 -3.85 11.95 14.35
C SER A 563 -4.23 12.99 13.29
N PRO A 564 -4.64 14.21 13.69
CA PRO A 564 -4.92 15.29 12.74
C PRO A 564 -3.74 15.67 11.84
N ALA A 565 -2.50 15.43 12.29
CA ALA A 565 -1.29 15.71 11.51
C ALA A 565 -1.16 14.79 10.28
N PHE A 566 -1.53 13.51 10.43
CA PHE A 566 -1.48 12.53 9.35
C PHE A 566 -2.80 12.38 8.61
N TYR A 567 -3.92 12.58 9.29
CA TYR A 567 -5.28 12.42 8.76
C TYR A 567 -6.13 13.66 9.10
N PRO A 568 -5.87 14.81 8.45
CA PRO A 568 -6.66 16.03 8.64
C PRO A 568 -8.10 15.86 8.14
N SER A 569 -9.00 16.72 8.61
CA SER A 569 -10.39 16.78 8.12
C SER A 569 -10.46 17.30 6.68
N GLY A 570 -11.50 16.92 5.95
CA GLY A 570 -11.88 17.52 4.66
C GLY A 570 -11.27 16.88 3.42
N SER A 571 -10.45 15.83 3.54
CA SER A 571 -9.94 15.09 2.38
C SER A 571 -10.68 13.75 2.20
N ALA A 572 -11.45 13.64 1.12
CA ALA A 572 -12.11 12.39 0.74
C ALA A 572 -11.08 11.29 0.42
N GLU A 573 -9.94 11.64 -0.15
CA GLU A 573 -8.83 10.72 -0.44
C GLU A 573 -8.31 10.07 0.84
N LEU A 574 -8.10 10.86 1.91
CA LEU A 574 -7.63 10.33 3.19
C LEU A 574 -8.65 9.41 3.86
N GLY A 575 -9.93 9.75 3.75
CA GLY A 575 -11.00 8.86 4.21
C GLY A 575 -10.97 7.51 3.48
N ARG A 576 -10.82 7.53 2.16
CA ARG A 576 -10.68 6.31 1.35
C ARG A 576 -9.42 5.52 1.70
N ALA A 577 -8.27 6.19 1.85
CA ALA A 577 -7.02 5.52 2.24
C ALA A 577 -7.13 4.84 3.61
N LEU A 578 -7.77 5.50 4.57
CA LEU A 578 -8.04 4.92 5.89
C LEU A 578 -9.03 3.74 5.79
N TYR A 579 -10.07 3.85 4.97
CA TYR A 579 -10.99 2.75 4.68
C TYR A 579 -10.25 1.53 4.09
N VAL A 580 -9.36 1.75 3.12
CA VAL A 580 -8.52 0.67 2.58
C VAL A 580 -7.67 0.05 3.68
N ALA A 581 -6.96 0.86 4.48
CA ALA A 581 -6.10 0.34 5.55
C ALA A 581 -6.86 -0.50 6.58
N THR A 582 -8.01 -0.03 7.03
CA THR A 582 -8.84 -0.75 8.03
C THR A 582 -9.43 -2.04 7.51
N THR A 583 -9.89 -2.04 6.26
CA THR A 583 -10.47 -3.23 5.62
C THR A 583 -9.45 -4.30 5.26
N ARG A 584 -8.16 -4.06 5.47
CA ARG A 584 -7.09 -5.08 5.32
C ARG A 584 -7.03 -6.02 6.52
N ALA A 585 -7.59 -5.64 7.67
CA ALA A 585 -7.64 -6.47 8.87
C ALA A 585 -8.69 -7.58 8.72
N ARG A 586 -8.30 -8.80 9.06
CA ARG A 586 -9.17 -9.96 9.05
C ARG A 586 -9.73 -10.25 10.44
N ASP A 587 -8.83 -10.43 11.41
CA ASP A 587 -9.18 -10.88 12.77
C ASP A 587 -9.02 -9.77 13.80
N TRP A 588 -8.06 -8.86 13.61
CA TRP A 588 -7.69 -7.87 14.60
C TRP A 588 -7.21 -6.56 13.98
N LEU A 589 -7.78 -5.46 14.44
CA LEU A 589 -7.43 -4.09 14.04
C LEU A 589 -7.04 -3.28 15.27
N TRP A 590 -5.83 -2.74 15.26
CA TRP A 590 -5.37 -1.85 16.31
C TRP A 590 -5.11 -0.45 15.78
N LEU A 591 -5.82 0.51 16.38
CA LEU A 591 -5.74 1.92 16.05
C LEU A 591 -4.95 2.64 17.14
N LEU A 592 -3.94 3.39 16.74
CA LEU A 592 -3.14 4.19 17.68
C LEU A 592 -3.11 5.65 17.25
N THR A 593 -3.07 6.54 18.22
CA THR A 593 -2.85 7.97 17.99
C THR A 593 -1.96 8.56 19.07
N PRO A 594 -0.93 9.34 18.71
CA PRO A 594 -0.26 10.23 19.65
C PRO A 594 -1.18 11.45 19.86
N GLU A 595 -1.46 11.79 21.12
CA GLU A 595 -2.18 12.98 21.54
C GLU A 595 -3.68 13.03 21.25
N GLN A 596 -4.12 13.28 20.02
CA GLN A 596 -5.53 13.46 19.65
C GLN A 596 -5.92 12.59 18.47
N TRP A 597 -7.14 12.09 18.48
CA TRP A 597 -7.71 11.39 17.34
C TRP A 597 -7.91 12.30 16.13
N SER A 598 -7.71 11.76 14.96
CA SER A 598 -8.08 12.42 13.71
C SER A 598 -9.56 12.79 13.72
N PRO A 599 -9.94 13.96 13.16
CA PRO A 599 -11.35 14.33 12.99
C PRO A 599 -12.16 13.38 12.10
N LEU A 600 -11.48 12.51 11.32
CA LEU A 600 -12.12 11.46 10.53
C LEU A 600 -12.64 10.34 11.41
N VAL A 601 -12.08 10.15 12.60
CA VAL A 601 -12.44 9.08 13.54
C VAL A 601 -13.20 9.69 14.70
N ARG A 602 -14.38 9.17 15.00
CA ARG A 602 -15.19 9.64 16.12
C ARG A 602 -14.85 8.83 17.37
N PRO A 603 -14.56 9.49 18.51
CA PRO A 603 -14.33 8.82 19.79
C PRO A 603 -15.59 8.16 20.34
#